data_64080e9eaa833b75bb3d2e4fe4159f9b
#
_entry.id   64080e9eaa833b75bb3d2e4fe4159f9b
#
_cell.length_a   1.000
_cell.length_b   1.000
_cell.length_c   1.000
_cell.angle_alpha   90.00
_cell.angle_beta   90.00
_cell.angle_gamma   90.00
#
_symmetry.space_group_name_H-M   'P 1'
#
loop_
_entity.id
_entity.type
_entity.pdbx_description
1 polymer ?
#
loop_
_entity_poly.entity_id
_entity_poly.type
_entity_poly.pdbx_seq_one_letter_code
_entity_poly.pdbx_strand_id
1 'polypeptide(L)'
;MRISSVRNLLCRLRGAKLLYLGLGAAVAVVHAAVFPAPSSAAFPPSAEGRTMAASTDHADATRAALDVMGSGGNAVDGAIAAALALGVVNPSASGIGGGGFALVYTAKDQKVSVFDFRETAPATYSEKVLWPPAKPGDPPKDRFGWNGPRGGSAGVPGEPAGLELLSKKLGKKSLSEDAAPAVSLAQHGFYLGRHTTEVVAMFKDRLKVMPTMATAFLPGGSPAPYATRIRRPELAATLARYGAQGKKSIYEGPTAQKIVDAVKGAGGTMTLEDLAGYQVRERQPLTRTIDGRTVYTMPAPSAGGLMLLETLSMYGASKSSALVPMGFGSSAYLHTLAEVLRGAFADRARIAGDPDLDPGVDAAFQAALDPAQIAARKARIEPNKTHSPVEFKTKEQGTSHLVTADPFGNVVSLTTTVNGPFGAGLVAGDSGIVINNELDDFTAADDAKVFGAKDGGPNRPRPRARPVSSMTPTIIVENGAPILALGGSGGPRIATGVTQATLARLLFDLDPMACISHPRVHTSGATLYVDPEIAVDVRDGLRARGETVKDEPFQGSALQMIAWQRAPGAPPKLLSASDPRKAGFAAAR
;
A
#
# COMPACT_ATOMS: atom_id res chain seq x y z
N MET A 1 -54.00 -61.27 25.70
CA MET A 1 -53.37 -60.38 26.69
C MET A 1 -52.68 -59.25 25.98
N ARG A 2 -53.29 -58.14 26.08
CA ARG A 2 -52.91 -56.72 25.98
C ARG A 2 -52.29 -56.17 24.68
N ILE A 3 -53.20 -55.68 23.83
CA ILE A 3 -52.96 -54.77 22.69
C ILE A 3 -52.68 -53.33 23.18
N SER A 4 -52.68 -53.07 24.50
CA SER A 4 -52.51 -51.69 25.08
C SER A 4 -51.05 -51.18 25.16
N SER A 5 -50.06 -52.06 25.04
CA SER A 5 -48.64 -51.66 25.19
C SER A 5 -48.00 -51.12 23.92
N VAL A 6 -48.50 -51.45 22.74
CA VAL A 6 -47.95 -50.99 21.45
C VAL A 6 -48.41 -49.58 21.10
N ARG A 7 -49.62 -49.19 21.55
CA ARG A 7 -50.14 -47.80 21.32
C ARG A 7 -49.36 -46.73 22.10
N ASN A 8 -48.92 -47.08 23.30
CA ASN A 8 -48.16 -46.13 24.12
C ASN A 8 -46.69 -45.96 23.64
N LEU A 9 -46.11 -46.95 22.98
CA LEU A 9 -44.78 -46.88 22.41
C LEU A 9 -44.75 -46.02 21.12
N LEU A 10 -45.81 -46.17 20.28
CA LEU A 10 -45.93 -45.36 19.05
C LEU A 10 -46.25 -43.89 19.31
N CYS A 11 -47.00 -43.56 20.37
CA CYS A 11 -47.22 -42.17 20.78
C CYS A 11 -45.93 -41.52 21.34
N ARG A 12 -45.08 -42.26 22.05
CA ARG A 12 -43.79 -41.73 22.53
C ARG A 12 -42.79 -41.50 21.40
N LEU A 13 -42.76 -42.35 20.38
CA LEU A 13 -41.91 -42.18 19.21
C LEU A 13 -42.37 -41.03 18.29
N ARG A 14 -43.68 -40.77 18.19
CA ARG A 14 -44.19 -39.62 17.44
C ARG A 14 -43.91 -38.29 18.16
N GLY A 15 -44.00 -38.23 19.48
CA GLY A 15 -43.63 -37.05 20.25
C GLY A 15 -42.14 -36.71 20.17
N ALA A 16 -41.27 -37.73 20.21
CA ALA A 16 -39.81 -37.51 20.08
C ALA A 16 -39.41 -37.03 18.69
N LYS A 17 -40.02 -37.54 17.61
CA LYS A 17 -39.75 -37.06 16.25
C LYS A 17 -40.23 -35.62 16.01
N LEU A 18 -41.37 -35.22 16.57
CA LEU A 18 -41.85 -33.85 16.51
C LEU A 18 -40.97 -32.89 17.35
N LEU A 19 -40.44 -33.36 18.49
CA LEU A 19 -39.52 -32.57 19.30
C LEU A 19 -38.16 -32.34 18.59
N TYR A 20 -37.64 -33.39 17.91
CA TYR A 20 -36.40 -33.26 17.12
C TYR A 20 -36.59 -32.38 15.88
N LEU A 21 -37.71 -32.42 15.20
CA LEU A 21 -38.04 -31.52 14.09
C LEU A 21 -38.26 -30.09 14.58
N GLY A 22 -38.91 -29.89 15.74
CA GLY A 22 -39.09 -28.58 16.36
C GLY A 22 -37.78 -27.99 16.85
N LEU A 23 -36.88 -28.77 17.47
CA LEU A 23 -35.54 -28.30 17.86
C LEU A 23 -34.65 -28.02 16.63
N GLY A 24 -34.71 -28.86 15.61
CA GLY A 24 -33.97 -28.61 14.36
C GLY A 24 -34.42 -27.33 13.65
N ALA A 25 -35.73 -27.08 13.59
CA ALA A 25 -36.27 -25.82 13.03
C ALA A 25 -35.97 -24.58 13.91
N ALA A 26 -36.04 -24.73 15.25
CA ALA A 26 -35.69 -23.65 16.18
C ALA A 26 -34.18 -23.32 16.14
N VAL A 27 -33.29 -24.33 16.03
CA VAL A 27 -31.85 -24.14 15.87
C VAL A 27 -31.53 -23.51 14.51
N ALA A 28 -32.22 -23.91 13.43
CA ALA A 28 -32.06 -23.29 12.13
C ALA A 28 -32.53 -21.81 12.10
N VAL A 29 -33.64 -21.52 12.77
CA VAL A 29 -34.16 -20.14 12.90
C VAL A 29 -33.28 -19.29 13.82
N VAL A 30 -32.74 -19.83 14.91
CA VAL A 30 -31.79 -19.12 15.78
C VAL A 30 -30.46 -18.91 15.08
N HIS A 31 -29.95 -19.86 14.28
CA HIS A 31 -28.77 -19.67 13.46
C HIS A 31 -28.96 -18.57 12.39
N ALA A 32 -30.13 -18.54 11.74
CA ALA A 32 -30.46 -17.50 10.76
C ALA A 32 -30.67 -16.12 11.40
N ALA A 33 -31.09 -16.07 12.69
CA ALA A 33 -31.26 -14.82 13.42
C ALA A 33 -29.99 -14.29 14.10
N VAL A 34 -29.01 -15.17 14.41
CA VAL A 34 -27.76 -14.82 15.08
C VAL A 34 -26.62 -14.55 14.09
N PHE A 35 -26.67 -15.16 12.91
CA PHE A 35 -25.76 -14.86 11.82
C PHE A 35 -26.58 -14.27 10.68
N PRO A 36 -26.64 -12.92 10.56
CA PRO A 36 -27.22 -12.34 9.36
C PRO A 36 -26.48 -12.95 8.18
N ALA A 37 -27.23 -13.47 7.21
CA ALA A 37 -26.65 -13.91 5.95
C ALA A 37 -25.67 -12.82 5.48
N PRO A 38 -24.46 -13.16 5.03
CA PRO A 38 -23.55 -12.16 4.51
C PRO A 38 -24.34 -11.36 3.51
N SER A 39 -24.54 -10.05 3.79
CA SER A 39 -25.24 -9.19 2.87
C SER A 39 -24.44 -9.22 1.57
N SER A 40 -25.01 -9.79 0.52
CA SER A 40 -24.43 -9.77 -0.82
C SER A 40 -24.43 -8.37 -1.45
N ALA A 41 -24.73 -7.34 -0.68
CA ALA A 41 -24.51 -5.94 -0.99
C ALA A 41 -23.04 -5.52 -0.75
N ALA A 42 -22.07 -6.40 -1.02
CA ALA A 42 -20.72 -5.96 -1.25
C ALA A 42 -20.73 -5.15 -2.54
N PHE A 43 -20.41 -3.86 -2.45
CA PHE A 43 -20.12 -3.06 -3.62
C PHE A 43 -19.10 -3.82 -4.46
N PRO A 44 -19.32 -4.02 -5.78
CA PRO A 44 -18.37 -4.75 -6.59
C PRO A 44 -17.02 -4.00 -6.50
N PRO A 45 -15.92 -4.68 -6.17
CA PRO A 45 -14.60 -4.06 -6.12
C PRO A 45 -14.06 -3.72 -7.52
N SER A 46 -14.87 -3.86 -8.56
CA SER A 46 -14.58 -3.51 -9.96
C SER A 46 -15.71 -2.67 -10.56
N ALA A 47 -15.34 -1.81 -11.47
CA ALA A 47 -16.27 -0.95 -12.21
C ALA A 47 -15.79 -0.72 -13.65
N GLU A 48 -16.74 -0.47 -14.56
CA GLU A 48 -16.50 -0.16 -15.95
C GLU A 48 -17.07 1.22 -16.30
N GLY A 49 -16.33 2.00 -17.08
CA GLY A 49 -16.75 3.32 -17.55
C GLY A 49 -16.04 3.74 -18.81
N ARG A 50 -16.30 4.95 -19.29
CA ARG A 50 -15.72 5.47 -20.53
C ARG A 50 -15.09 6.85 -20.40
N THR A 51 -15.37 7.56 -19.32
CA THR A 51 -14.95 8.95 -19.17
C THR A 51 -13.93 9.14 -18.05
N MET A 52 -14.23 8.61 -16.86
CA MET A 52 -13.34 8.74 -15.70
C MET A 52 -13.42 7.49 -14.82
N ALA A 53 -12.35 7.22 -14.09
CA ALA A 53 -12.31 6.11 -13.16
C ALA A 53 -11.42 6.45 -11.95
N ALA A 54 -11.74 5.84 -10.81
CA ALA A 54 -10.91 5.88 -9.61
C ALA A 54 -10.93 4.52 -8.89
N SER A 55 -9.78 4.14 -8.34
CA SER A 55 -9.62 2.97 -7.48
C SER A 55 -8.77 3.36 -6.28
N THR A 56 -9.26 3.12 -5.07
CA THR A 56 -8.57 3.46 -3.82
C THR A 56 -8.81 2.44 -2.72
N ASP A 57 -8.04 2.51 -1.63
CA ASP A 57 -8.17 1.65 -0.45
C ASP A 57 -9.44 1.95 0.39
N HIS A 58 -10.32 2.89 -0.01
CA HIS A 58 -11.55 3.21 0.72
C HIS A 58 -12.63 3.85 -0.18
N ALA A 59 -13.89 3.44 0.00
CA ALA A 59 -15.01 3.92 -0.82
C ALA A 59 -15.21 5.45 -0.77
N ASP A 60 -15.04 6.08 0.38
CA ASP A 60 -15.19 7.53 0.51
C ASP A 60 -14.08 8.29 -0.21
N ALA A 61 -12.86 7.73 -0.27
CA ALA A 61 -11.78 8.32 -1.06
C ALA A 61 -12.03 8.20 -2.58
N THR A 62 -12.55 7.06 -3.03
CA THR A 62 -12.95 6.88 -4.43
C THR A 62 -14.04 7.86 -4.83
N ARG A 63 -15.06 8.08 -3.97
CA ARG A 63 -16.09 9.09 -4.19
C ARG A 63 -15.50 10.49 -4.26
N ALA A 64 -14.63 10.86 -3.30
CA ALA A 64 -13.96 12.16 -3.29
C ALA A 64 -13.23 12.43 -4.62
N ALA A 65 -12.49 11.44 -5.14
CA ALA A 65 -11.84 11.55 -6.46
C ALA A 65 -12.83 11.81 -7.59
N LEU A 66 -13.89 10.99 -7.67
CA LEU A 66 -14.89 11.10 -8.75
C LEU A 66 -15.71 12.38 -8.66
N ASP A 67 -16.01 12.88 -7.47
CA ASP A 67 -16.80 14.10 -7.28
C ASP A 67 -15.97 15.33 -7.68
N VAL A 68 -14.69 15.38 -7.32
CA VAL A 68 -13.77 16.45 -7.73
C VAL A 68 -13.56 16.41 -9.26
N MET A 69 -13.28 15.25 -9.85
CA MET A 69 -13.15 15.11 -11.30
C MET A 69 -14.47 15.47 -12.01
N GLY A 70 -15.60 14.97 -11.49
CA GLY A 70 -16.94 15.22 -12.06
C GLY A 70 -17.40 16.68 -11.98
N SER A 71 -16.84 17.47 -11.07
CA SER A 71 -17.11 18.92 -10.94
C SER A 71 -16.12 19.78 -11.75
N GLY A 72 -15.39 19.19 -12.71
CA GLY A 72 -14.50 19.92 -13.64
C GLY A 72 -13.00 19.82 -13.32
N GLY A 73 -12.62 19.09 -12.26
CA GLY A 73 -11.23 18.75 -11.96
C GLY A 73 -10.68 17.73 -12.98
N ASN A 74 -9.38 17.50 -12.91
CA ASN A 74 -8.69 16.46 -13.69
C ASN A 74 -8.24 15.28 -12.80
N ALA A 75 -7.50 14.33 -13.35
CA ALA A 75 -7.01 13.16 -12.62
C ALA A 75 -6.12 13.53 -11.42
N VAL A 76 -5.39 14.64 -11.50
CA VAL A 76 -4.53 15.13 -10.42
C VAL A 76 -5.37 15.67 -9.26
N ASP A 77 -6.37 16.48 -9.54
CA ASP A 77 -7.31 17.00 -8.53
C ASP A 77 -8.03 15.84 -7.82
N GLY A 78 -8.49 14.85 -8.60
CA GLY A 78 -9.08 13.63 -8.05
C GLY A 78 -8.12 12.83 -7.17
N ALA A 79 -6.86 12.74 -7.56
CA ALA A 79 -5.84 12.04 -6.77
C ALA A 79 -5.53 12.75 -5.45
N ILE A 80 -5.46 14.10 -5.45
CA ILE A 80 -5.26 14.91 -4.25
C ILE A 80 -6.44 14.74 -3.30
N ALA A 81 -7.67 14.84 -3.80
CA ALA A 81 -8.88 14.66 -3.01
C ALA A 81 -8.93 13.26 -2.37
N ALA A 82 -8.58 12.23 -3.13
CA ALA A 82 -8.52 10.86 -2.61
C ALA A 82 -7.42 10.67 -1.56
N ALA A 83 -6.22 11.21 -1.77
CA ALA A 83 -5.11 11.09 -0.81
C ALA A 83 -5.47 11.73 0.53
N LEU A 84 -5.99 12.96 0.51
CA LEU A 84 -6.44 13.65 1.71
C LEU A 84 -7.61 12.92 2.40
N ALA A 85 -8.56 12.39 1.63
CA ALA A 85 -9.66 11.58 2.17
C ALA A 85 -9.14 10.29 2.83
N LEU A 86 -8.18 9.58 2.21
CA LEU A 86 -7.54 8.40 2.79
C LEU A 86 -6.89 8.71 4.14
N GLY A 87 -6.21 9.85 4.29
CA GLY A 87 -5.66 10.30 5.56
C GLY A 87 -6.72 10.52 6.66
N VAL A 88 -7.98 10.78 6.28
CA VAL A 88 -9.11 10.88 7.22
C VAL A 88 -9.65 9.50 7.59
N VAL A 89 -9.99 8.66 6.57
CA VAL A 89 -10.75 7.41 6.76
C VAL A 89 -9.87 6.20 7.04
N ASN A 90 -8.58 6.24 6.65
CA ASN A 90 -7.60 5.18 6.86
C ASN A 90 -6.31 5.71 7.53
N PRO A 91 -6.40 6.35 8.71
CA PRO A 91 -5.26 7.01 9.37
C PRO A 91 -4.18 6.05 9.86
N SER A 92 -4.45 4.76 9.81
CA SER A 92 -3.44 3.73 10.10
C SER A 92 -2.41 3.57 8.98
N ALA A 93 -2.73 4.04 7.78
CA ALA A 93 -1.95 3.76 6.57
C ALA A 93 -1.36 5.01 5.92
N SER A 94 -2.06 6.16 5.97
CA SER A 94 -1.69 7.37 5.25
C SER A 94 -2.20 8.64 5.92
N GLY A 95 -1.77 9.80 5.45
CA GLY A 95 -2.22 11.11 5.88
C GLY A 95 -1.14 12.18 5.83
N ILE A 96 -1.56 13.42 6.01
CA ILE A 96 -0.77 14.65 5.83
C ILE A 96 0.49 14.75 6.73
N GLY A 97 0.65 13.86 7.72
CA GLY A 97 1.87 13.73 8.53
C GLY A 97 2.86 12.69 7.97
N GLY A 98 2.62 12.18 6.77
CA GLY A 98 3.42 11.21 6.06
C GLY A 98 4.02 11.75 4.76
N GLY A 99 4.23 10.86 3.79
CA GLY A 99 4.76 11.18 2.48
C GLY A 99 4.36 10.17 1.41
N GLY A 100 5.09 10.14 0.30
CA GLY A 100 4.74 9.25 -0.78
C GLY A 100 5.38 9.57 -2.12
N PHE A 101 4.78 8.97 -3.17
CA PHE A 101 5.20 9.12 -4.57
C PHE A 101 4.00 9.21 -5.50
N ALA A 102 4.13 10.01 -6.55
CA ALA A 102 3.14 10.06 -7.62
C ALA A 102 3.80 9.96 -9.00
N LEU A 103 3.22 9.11 -9.85
CA LEU A 103 3.41 9.13 -11.30
C LEU A 103 2.20 9.77 -11.95
N VAL A 104 2.43 10.74 -12.81
CA VAL A 104 1.37 11.45 -13.55
C VAL A 104 1.65 11.36 -15.05
N TYR A 105 0.77 10.68 -15.77
CA TYR A 105 0.74 10.73 -17.24
C TYR A 105 -0.16 11.88 -17.67
N THR A 106 0.41 12.80 -18.45
CA THR A 106 -0.33 13.90 -19.12
C THR A 106 -0.59 13.55 -20.57
N ALA A 107 -1.86 13.42 -20.95
CA ALA A 107 -2.25 12.99 -22.29
C ALA A 107 -1.84 13.98 -23.38
N LYS A 108 -1.90 15.29 -23.08
CA LYS A 108 -1.52 16.36 -24.01
C LYS A 108 -0.09 16.21 -24.52
N ASP A 109 0.84 15.87 -23.61
CA ASP A 109 2.27 15.82 -23.91
C ASP A 109 2.79 14.39 -24.05
N GLN A 110 1.93 13.38 -23.81
CA GLN A 110 2.26 11.95 -23.72
C GLN A 110 3.46 11.67 -22.79
N LYS A 111 3.56 12.45 -21.71
CA LYS A 111 4.69 12.44 -20.79
C LYS A 111 4.29 11.90 -19.42
N VAL A 112 5.19 11.10 -18.83
CA VAL A 112 5.08 10.70 -17.41
C VAL A 112 6.04 11.53 -16.58
N SER A 113 5.52 12.18 -15.55
CA SER A 113 6.28 12.92 -14.54
C SER A 113 6.23 12.19 -13.20
N VAL A 114 7.32 12.25 -12.45
CA VAL A 114 7.44 11.60 -11.13
C VAL A 114 7.68 12.66 -10.06
N PHE A 115 6.87 12.57 -9.00
CA PHE A 115 6.96 13.43 -7.83
C PHE A 115 7.32 12.57 -6.62
N ASP A 116 8.50 12.82 -6.06
CA ASP A 116 9.00 12.19 -4.84
C ASP A 116 8.81 13.15 -3.67
N PHE A 117 7.83 12.87 -2.87
CA PHE A 117 7.56 13.53 -1.59
C PHE A 117 7.74 12.58 -0.41
N ARG A 118 8.70 11.64 -0.54
CA ARG A 118 9.16 10.76 0.54
C ARG A 118 9.67 11.62 1.70
N GLU A 119 9.43 11.20 2.90
CA GLU A 119 9.92 11.82 4.12
C GLU A 119 11.45 11.87 4.14
N THR A 120 12.00 12.89 4.80
CA THR A 120 13.43 13.03 4.98
C THR A 120 13.82 12.94 6.44
N ALA A 121 15.00 12.41 6.72
CA ALA A 121 15.59 12.51 8.05
C ALA A 121 15.87 13.99 8.40
N PRO A 122 15.74 14.39 9.68
CA PRO A 122 16.17 15.70 10.16
C PRO A 122 17.65 16.00 9.89
N ALA A 123 18.03 17.29 9.90
CA ALA A 123 19.40 17.72 9.63
C ALA A 123 20.43 17.20 10.65
N THR A 124 20.00 16.86 11.87
CA THR A 124 20.85 16.31 12.94
C THR A 124 20.54 14.83 13.20
N TYR A 125 20.49 14.01 12.13
CA TYR A 125 20.05 12.62 12.21
C TYR A 125 21.23 11.62 12.15
N SER A 126 21.10 10.51 12.90
CA SER A 126 22.07 9.44 12.90
C SER A 126 21.43 8.11 13.32
N GLU A 127 22.15 7.01 13.13
CA GLU A 127 21.74 5.68 13.59
C GLU A 127 21.42 5.64 15.10
N LYS A 128 22.14 6.42 15.92
CA LYS A 128 21.90 6.51 17.38
C LYS A 128 20.57 7.18 17.74
N VAL A 129 20.05 8.05 16.89
CA VAL A 129 18.72 8.66 17.05
C VAL A 129 17.63 7.64 16.72
N LEU A 130 17.82 6.91 15.63
CA LEU A 130 16.88 5.88 15.21
C LEU A 130 16.86 4.68 16.17
N TRP A 131 18.04 4.21 16.55
CA TRP A 131 18.22 3.07 17.46
C TRP A 131 19.08 3.50 18.67
N PRO A 132 18.49 4.22 19.63
CA PRO A 132 19.24 4.64 20.79
C PRO A 132 19.78 3.42 21.56
N PRO A 133 21.02 3.50 22.10
CA PRO A 133 21.60 2.43 22.90
C PRO A 133 20.69 2.08 24.08
N ALA A 134 20.63 0.78 24.41
CA ALA A 134 19.88 0.32 25.57
C ALA A 134 20.47 0.93 26.86
N LYS A 135 19.59 1.41 27.75
CA LYS A 135 20.00 1.82 29.09
C LYS A 135 20.14 0.58 29.97
N PRO A 136 21.01 0.60 31.00
CA PRO A 136 21.06 -0.49 31.98
C PRO A 136 19.67 -0.77 32.55
N GLY A 137 19.23 -2.04 32.49
CA GLY A 137 17.91 -2.46 32.93
C GLY A 137 16.78 -2.37 31.90
N ASP A 138 17.01 -1.81 30.70
CA ASP A 138 16.02 -1.89 29.61
C ASP A 138 15.87 -3.34 29.14
N PRO A 139 14.63 -3.81 28.86
CA PRO A 139 14.43 -5.08 28.19
C PRO A 139 15.08 -5.05 26.79
N PRO A 140 15.45 -6.23 26.23
CA PRO A 140 15.95 -6.30 24.87
C PRO A 140 15.00 -5.56 23.92
N LYS A 141 15.48 -4.49 23.28
CA LYS A 141 14.65 -3.72 22.34
C LYS A 141 14.48 -4.54 21.08
N ASP A 142 13.27 -5.02 20.85
CA ASP A 142 12.89 -5.49 19.53
C ASP A 142 12.89 -4.28 18.58
N ARG A 143 13.89 -4.20 17.70
CA ARG A 143 13.98 -3.14 16.67
C ARG A 143 12.70 -3.06 15.84
N PHE A 144 11.96 -4.16 15.76
CA PHE A 144 10.78 -4.32 14.93
C PHE A 144 9.46 -4.32 15.72
N GLY A 145 9.51 -4.39 17.07
CA GLY A 145 8.33 -4.36 17.93
C GLY A 145 7.85 -2.96 18.29
N TRP A 146 6.61 -2.89 18.78
CA TRP A 146 6.06 -1.68 19.38
C TRP A 146 6.60 -1.51 20.81
N ASN A 147 7.45 -0.51 21.00
CA ASN A 147 8.06 -0.16 22.29
C ASN A 147 7.64 1.24 22.77
N GLY A 148 6.43 1.69 22.38
CA GLY A 148 5.92 3.02 22.68
C GLY A 148 6.16 4.05 21.54
N PRO A 149 5.76 5.32 21.74
CA PRO A 149 5.99 6.40 20.79
C PRO A 149 7.48 6.62 20.52
N ARG A 150 7.85 6.82 19.24
CA ARG A 150 9.26 6.91 18.84
C ARG A 150 9.50 8.10 17.92
N GLY A 151 9.86 9.25 18.49
CA GLY A 151 10.23 10.44 17.71
C GLY A 151 11.47 10.25 16.82
N GLY A 152 12.38 9.34 17.21
CA GLY A 152 13.55 8.99 16.40
C GLY A 152 13.21 8.29 15.06
N SER A 153 12.03 7.71 14.93
CA SER A 153 11.56 7.10 13.67
C SER A 153 10.78 8.08 12.77
N ALA A 154 10.45 9.26 13.28
CA ALA A 154 9.65 10.25 12.55
C ALA A 154 10.47 11.01 11.50
N GLY A 155 10.10 10.84 10.23
CA GLY A 155 10.62 11.66 9.12
C GLY A 155 9.88 12.99 9.00
N VAL A 156 10.55 13.98 8.41
CA VAL A 156 9.94 15.25 8.03
C VAL A 156 8.82 14.97 7.02
N PRO A 157 7.56 15.31 7.32
CA PRO A 157 6.44 15.00 6.44
C PRO A 157 6.61 15.60 5.04
N GLY A 158 6.34 14.81 4.01
CA GLY A 158 6.45 15.23 2.61
C GLY A 158 5.11 15.45 1.92
N GLU A 159 4.04 14.77 2.35
CA GLU A 159 2.74 14.80 1.69
C GLU A 159 2.16 16.22 1.53
N PRO A 160 2.24 17.13 2.53
CA PRO A 160 1.75 18.50 2.35
C PRO A 160 2.39 19.24 1.18
N ALA A 161 3.70 19.09 1.01
CA ALA A 161 4.42 19.73 -0.09
C ALA A 161 4.16 19.02 -1.44
N GLY A 162 4.05 17.69 -1.42
CA GLY A 162 3.79 16.88 -2.61
C GLY A 162 2.45 17.21 -3.24
N LEU A 163 1.37 17.16 -2.45
CA LEU A 163 0.02 17.43 -2.95
C LEU A 163 -0.15 18.89 -3.38
N GLU A 164 0.43 19.87 -2.65
CA GLU A 164 0.43 21.27 -3.09
C GLU A 164 1.17 21.47 -4.42
N LEU A 165 2.32 20.82 -4.61
CA LEU A 165 3.08 20.94 -5.86
C LEU A 165 2.31 20.31 -7.04
N LEU A 166 1.68 19.17 -6.83
CA LEU A 166 0.80 18.51 -7.82
C LEU A 166 -0.36 19.44 -8.22
N SER A 167 -1.07 20.01 -7.24
CA SER A 167 -2.18 20.96 -7.47
C SER A 167 -1.71 22.16 -8.29
N LYS A 168 -0.61 22.83 -7.89
CA LYS A 168 -0.07 24.00 -8.57
C LYS A 168 0.42 23.75 -9.99
N LYS A 169 1.04 22.59 -10.26
CA LYS A 169 1.64 22.30 -11.56
C LYS A 169 0.68 21.67 -12.56
N LEU A 170 -0.19 20.81 -12.10
CA LEU A 170 -0.96 19.91 -12.96
C LEU A 170 -2.45 19.87 -12.62
N GLY A 171 -2.89 20.40 -11.49
CA GLY A 171 -4.28 20.52 -11.10
C GLY A 171 -5.03 21.58 -11.92
N LYS A 172 -6.33 21.43 -11.99
CA LYS A 172 -7.28 22.41 -12.56
C LYS A 172 -8.06 23.17 -11.51
N LYS A 173 -8.19 22.56 -10.32
CA LYS A 173 -8.89 23.14 -9.18
C LYS A 173 -7.91 23.72 -8.17
N SER A 174 -8.41 24.53 -7.28
CA SER A 174 -7.65 24.99 -6.12
C SER A 174 -7.46 23.87 -5.11
N LEU A 175 -6.37 23.90 -4.37
CA LEU A 175 -6.12 22.95 -3.28
C LEU A 175 -7.24 22.97 -2.23
N SER A 176 -7.94 24.10 -2.06
CA SER A 176 -9.11 24.20 -1.18
C SER A 176 -10.29 23.38 -1.67
N GLU A 177 -10.55 23.37 -2.99
CA GLU A 177 -11.60 22.55 -3.59
C GLU A 177 -11.24 21.06 -3.50
N ASP A 178 -9.97 20.70 -3.73
CA ASP A 178 -9.48 19.33 -3.62
C ASP A 178 -9.55 18.81 -2.18
N ALA A 179 -9.30 19.66 -1.19
CA ALA A 179 -9.37 19.30 0.24
C ALA A 179 -10.81 19.22 0.78
N ALA A 180 -11.78 19.87 0.13
CA ALA A 180 -13.13 19.99 0.66
C ALA A 180 -13.82 18.65 0.99
N PRO A 181 -13.71 17.57 0.19
CA PRO A 181 -14.28 16.27 0.54
C PRO A 181 -13.67 15.69 1.83
N ALA A 182 -12.34 15.79 1.99
CA ALA A 182 -11.65 15.30 3.19
C ALA A 182 -12.03 16.11 4.44
N VAL A 183 -12.14 17.43 4.33
CA VAL A 183 -12.64 18.32 5.39
C VAL A 183 -14.05 17.90 5.80
N SER A 184 -14.94 17.68 4.82
CA SER A 184 -16.32 17.24 5.07
C SER A 184 -16.37 15.88 5.79
N LEU A 185 -15.60 14.89 5.33
CA LEU A 185 -15.51 13.58 5.97
C LEU A 185 -15.02 13.68 7.42
N ALA A 186 -13.98 14.47 7.68
CA ALA A 186 -13.43 14.66 9.01
C ALA A 186 -14.42 15.39 9.94
N GLN A 187 -15.09 16.44 9.45
CA GLN A 187 -16.02 17.28 10.22
C GLN A 187 -17.36 16.56 10.49
N HIS A 188 -17.99 16.03 9.45
CA HIS A 188 -19.33 15.44 9.56
C HIS A 188 -19.28 13.94 9.88
N GLY A 189 -18.13 13.30 9.66
CA GLY A 189 -17.88 11.90 10.00
C GLY A 189 -18.10 10.94 8.83
N PHE A 190 -17.41 9.82 8.93
CA PHE A 190 -17.46 8.66 8.03
C PHE A 190 -17.77 7.40 8.84
N TYR A 191 -18.18 6.33 8.16
CA TYR A 191 -18.45 5.05 8.81
C TYR A 191 -17.22 4.17 8.81
N LEU A 192 -16.87 3.63 9.99
CA LEU A 192 -15.71 2.77 10.19
C LEU A 192 -15.85 1.47 9.38
N GLY A 193 -14.96 1.27 8.41
CA GLY A 193 -14.91 0.06 7.59
C GLY A 193 -14.34 -1.15 8.34
N ARG A 194 -14.59 -2.36 7.85
CA ARG A 194 -14.12 -3.61 8.46
C ARG A 194 -12.60 -3.61 8.68
N HIS A 195 -11.82 -3.35 7.63
CA HIS A 195 -10.36 -3.34 7.71
C HIS A 195 -9.85 -2.38 8.80
N THR A 196 -10.35 -1.12 8.81
CA THR A 196 -9.92 -0.13 9.82
C THR A 196 -10.36 -0.57 11.23
N THR A 197 -11.52 -1.21 11.39
CA THR A 197 -11.97 -1.77 12.68
C THR A 197 -10.98 -2.83 13.20
N GLU A 198 -10.54 -3.74 12.34
CA GLU A 198 -9.59 -4.80 12.67
C GLU A 198 -8.21 -4.22 13.04
N VAL A 199 -7.73 -3.23 12.27
CA VAL A 199 -6.47 -2.55 12.55
C VAL A 199 -6.53 -1.76 13.86
N VAL A 200 -7.62 -1.05 14.13
CA VAL A 200 -7.84 -0.34 15.41
C VAL A 200 -7.80 -1.33 16.59
N ALA A 201 -8.45 -2.49 16.47
CA ALA A 201 -8.44 -3.51 17.50
C ALA A 201 -7.03 -4.10 17.72
N MET A 202 -6.31 -4.39 16.64
CA MET A 202 -4.95 -4.95 16.67
C MET A 202 -3.94 -3.97 17.30
N PHE A 203 -4.05 -2.68 17.02
CA PHE A 203 -3.12 -1.63 17.45
C PHE A 203 -3.69 -0.71 18.54
N LYS A 204 -4.69 -1.16 19.31
CA LYS A 204 -5.36 -0.37 20.35
C LYS A 204 -4.39 0.27 21.35
N ASP A 205 -3.33 -0.43 21.73
CA ASP A 205 -2.36 0.07 22.72
C ASP A 205 -1.51 1.22 22.15
N ARG A 206 -1.27 1.24 20.83
CA ARG A 206 -0.67 2.39 20.15
C ARG A 206 -1.61 3.58 20.15
N LEU A 207 -2.90 3.35 19.89
CA LEU A 207 -3.91 4.41 19.87
C LEU A 207 -4.15 5.05 21.24
N LYS A 208 -4.03 4.30 22.34
CA LYS A 208 -4.22 4.82 23.71
C LYS A 208 -3.30 5.99 24.06
N VAL A 209 -2.10 6.03 23.50
CA VAL A 209 -1.11 7.09 23.74
C VAL A 209 -1.21 8.25 22.74
N MET A 210 -2.22 8.23 21.85
CA MET A 210 -2.49 9.23 20.82
C MET A 210 -3.83 9.92 21.11
N PRO A 211 -3.89 11.04 21.86
CA PRO A 211 -5.15 11.55 22.47
C PRO A 211 -6.32 11.73 21.51
N THR A 212 -6.13 12.43 20.38
CA THR A 212 -7.20 12.65 19.39
C THR A 212 -7.64 11.36 18.71
N MET A 213 -6.72 10.42 18.52
CA MET A 213 -7.01 9.11 17.93
C MET A 213 -7.73 8.21 18.93
N ALA A 214 -7.30 8.21 20.20
CA ALA A 214 -8.00 7.49 21.28
C ALA A 214 -9.43 7.97 21.42
N THR A 215 -9.66 9.29 21.43
CA THR A 215 -11.00 9.88 21.51
C THR A 215 -11.89 9.42 20.35
N ALA A 216 -11.35 9.39 19.12
CA ALA A 216 -12.11 9.05 17.92
C ALA A 216 -12.35 7.53 17.78
N PHE A 217 -11.34 6.70 18.02
CA PHE A 217 -11.36 5.27 17.67
C PHE A 217 -11.47 4.33 18.87
N LEU A 218 -11.30 4.81 20.10
CA LEU A 218 -11.43 4.03 21.35
C LEU A 218 -12.45 4.65 22.32
N PRO A 219 -13.72 4.81 21.92
CA PRO A 219 -14.74 5.35 22.82
C PRO A 219 -14.85 4.46 24.08
N GLY A 220 -14.76 5.09 25.26
CA GLY A 220 -14.74 4.36 26.54
C GLY A 220 -13.51 3.45 26.71
N GLY A 221 -12.41 3.67 25.96
CA GLY A 221 -11.17 2.90 26.04
C GLY A 221 -11.16 1.58 25.25
N SER A 222 -12.24 1.29 24.51
CA SER A 222 -12.39 0.08 23.69
C SER A 222 -12.49 0.43 22.20
N PRO A 223 -12.00 -0.46 21.29
CA PRO A 223 -12.12 -0.24 19.85
C PRO A 223 -13.56 0.02 19.42
N ALA A 224 -13.76 1.07 18.63
CA ALA A 224 -15.05 1.38 18.06
C ALA A 224 -15.53 0.22 17.16
N PRO A 225 -16.80 -0.22 17.29
CA PRO A 225 -17.35 -1.27 16.44
C PRO A 225 -17.39 -0.89 14.96
N TYR A 226 -17.46 -1.92 14.09
CA TYR A 226 -17.73 -1.75 12.67
C TYR A 226 -18.98 -0.87 12.44
N ALA A 227 -18.94 -0.04 11.40
CA ALA A 227 -19.99 0.92 11.05
C ALA A 227 -20.25 2.03 12.09
N THR A 228 -19.39 2.20 13.10
CA THR A 228 -19.45 3.39 13.96
C THR A 228 -19.12 4.63 13.14
N ARG A 229 -19.89 5.71 13.34
CA ARG A 229 -19.60 7.00 12.73
C ARG A 229 -18.48 7.71 13.48
N ILE A 230 -17.34 7.86 12.83
CA ILE A 230 -16.14 8.50 13.37
C ILE A 230 -16.08 9.95 12.89
N ARG A 231 -15.74 10.89 13.79
CA ARG A 231 -15.44 12.29 13.48
C ARG A 231 -14.03 12.63 13.94
N ARG A 232 -13.38 13.55 13.21
CA ARG A 232 -12.03 14.04 13.49
C ARG A 232 -11.99 15.56 13.31
N PRO A 233 -12.71 16.31 14.16
CA PRO A 233 -12.91 17.76 13.97
C PRO A 233 -11.59 18.56 14.01
N GLU A 234 -10.61 18.12 14.79
CA GLU A 234 -9.27 18.74 14.85
C GLU A 234 -8.56 18.61 13.51
N LEU A 235 -8.64 17.43 12.89
CA LEU A 235 -8.08 17.19 11.55
C LEU A 235 -8.86 17.97 10.49
N ALA A 236 -10.18 18.09 10.61
CA ALA A 236 -10.98 18.90 9.69
C ALA A 236 -10.51 20.36 9.67
N ALA A 237 -10.29 20.97 10.84
CA ALA A 237 -9.76 22.32 10.95
C ALA A 237 -8.36 22.45 10.36
N THR A 238 -7.51 21.44 10.55
CA THR A 238 -6.16 21.40 9.97
C THR A 238 -6.19 21.29 8.44
N LEU A 239 -7.01 20.40 7.88
CA LEU A 239 -7.17 20.23 6.43
C LEU A 239 -7.80 21.46 5.76
N ALA A 240 -8.75 22.13 6.42
CA ALA A 240 -9.31 23.39 5.92
C ALA A 240 -8.24 24.49 5.80
N ARG A 241 -7.38 24.64 6.83
CA ARG A 241 -6.25 25.58 6.76
C ARG A 241 -5.25 25.17 5.68
N TYR A 242 -4.97 23.87 5.54
CA TYR A 242 -4.10 23.37 4.49
C TYR A 242 -4.66 23.67 3.10
N GLY A 243 -5.94 23.44 2.85
CA GLY A 243 -6.59 23.80 1.60
C GLY A 243 -6.46 25.30 1.27
N ALA A 244 -6.60 26.16 2.26
CA ALA A 244 -6.55 27.60 2.09
C ALA A 244 -5.14 28.19 1.96
N GLN A 245 -4.13 27.62 2.65
CA GLN A 245 -2.79 28.21 2.81
C GLN A 245 -1.66 27.31 2.30
N GLY A 246 -1.99 26.09 1.84
CA GLY A 246 -1.02 25.10 1.37
C GLY A 246 -0.09 24.61 2.49
N LYS A 247 1.06 24.10 2.08
CA LYS A 247 2.08 23.54 2.99
C LYS A 247 2.55 24.49 4.08
N LYS A 248 2.44 25.79 3.85
CA LYS A 248 2.81 26.81 4.83
C LYS A 248 2.07 26.62 6.16
N SER A 249 0.79 26.28 6.11
CA SER A 249 -0.02 26.02 7.31
C SER A 249 0.41 24.80 8.14
N ILE A 250 1.21 23.92 7.55
CA ILE A 250 1.74 22.71 8.19
C ILE A 250 3.20 22.90 8.62
N TYR A 251 4.02 23.55 7.78
CA TYR A 251 5.47 23.65 7.99
C TYR A 251 5.90 24.92 8.73
N GLU A 252 4.98 25.86 8.95
CA GLU A 252 5.24 27.09 9.68
C GLU A 252 4.18 27.31 10.78
N GLY A 253 4.52 28.16 11.76
CA GLY A 253 3.59 28.57 12.81
C GLY A 253 3.17 27.46 13.78
N PRO A 254 1.94 27.55 14.34
CA PRO A 254 1.53 26.68 15.44
C PRO A 254 1.47 25.19 15.11
N THR A 255 1.11 24.82 13.88
CA THR A 255 1.06 23.40 13.48
C THR A 255 2.46 22.79 13.42
N ALA A 256 3.42 23.52 12.83
CA ALA A 256 4.81 23.11 12.79
C ALA A 256 5.39 22.92 14.20
N GLN A 257 5.10 23.85 15.12
CA GLN A 257 5.54 23.73 16.51
C GLN A 257 4.99 22.46 17.18
N LYS A 258 3.70 22.15 16.99
CA LYS A 258 3.08 20.91 17.52
C LYS A 258 3.73 19.63 16.97
N ILE A 259 4.11 19.62 15.69
CA ILE A 259 4.84 18.50 15.08
C ILE A 259 6.20 18.34 15.75
N VAL A 260 6.97 19.43 15.85
CA VAL A 260 8.31 19.43 16.46
C VAL A 260 8.24 19.00 17.93
N ASP A 261 7.31 19.55 18.70
CA ASP A 261 7.15 19.22 20.12
C ASP A 261 6.80 17.73 20.33
N ALA A 262 5.90 17.19 19.54
CA ALA A 262 5.53 15.77 19.59
C ALA A 262 6.73 14.87 19.28
N VAL A 263 7.50 15.18 18.24
CA VAL A 263 8.66 14.41 17.81
C VAL A 263 9.79 14.52 18.84
N LYS A 264 10.12 15.71 19.33
CA LYS A 264 11.17 15.93 20.33
C LYS A 264 10.80 15.31 21.69
N GLY A 265 9.55 15.46 22.12
CA GLY A 265 9.04 14.86 23.35
C GLY A 265 9.13 13.32 23.38
N ALA A 266 9.20 12.69 22.20
CA ALA A 266 9.39 11.25 22.04
C ALA A 266 10.83 10.86 21.60
N GLY A 267 11.82 11.74 21.80
CA GLY A 267 13.25 11.46 21.58
C GLY A 267 13.74 11.65 20.14
N GLY A 268 12.97 12.32 19.28
CA GLY A 268 13.42 12.69 17.95
C GLY A 268 14.17 14.03 17.91
N THR A 269 14.71 14.39 16.75
CA THR A 269 15.58 15.56 16.57
C THR A 269 15.04 16.60 15.58
N MET A 270 13.82 16.43 15.09
CA MET A 270 13.19 17.33 14.10
C MET A 270 13.11 18.77 14.63
N THR A 271 13.37 19.75 13.75
CA THR A 271 13.31 21.16 14.04
C THR A 271 12.32 21.89 13.13
N LEU A 272 12.03 23.17 13.43
CA LEU A 272 11.20 24.00 12.56
C LEU A 272 11.88 24.26 11.21
N GLU A 273 13.21 24.35 11.21
CA GLU A 273 14.03 24.53 10.00
C GLU A 273 13.97 23.29 9.10
N ASP A 274 13.88 22.09 9.67
CA ASP A 274 13.69 20.84 8.91
C ASP A 274 12.35 20.85 8.17
N LEU A 275 11.27 21.28 8.84
CA LEU A 275 9.94 21.41 8.25
C LEU A 275 9.92 22.49 7.16
N ALA A 276 10.38 23.69 7.45
CA ALA A 276 10.41 24.82 6.51
C ALA A 276 11.29 24.53 5.27
N GLY A 277 12.38 23.79 5.47
CA GLY A 277 13.34 23.42 4.43
C GLY A 277 12.94 22.23 3.57
N TYR A 278 11.82 21.55 3.85
CA TYR A 278 11.42 20.37 3.08
C TYR A 278 11.09 20.71 1.61
N GLN A 279 11.62 19.88 0.70
CA GLN A 279 11.41 20.03 -0.74
C GLN A 279 11.03 18.69 -1.40
N VAL A 280 10.01 18.73 -2.24
CA VAL A 280 9.66 17.65 -3.16
C VAL A 280 10.74 17.52 -4.23
N ARG A 281 11.03 16.29 -4.65
CA ARG A 281 11.91 16.03 -5.80
C ARG A 281 11.10 15.63 -7.01
N GLU A 282 11.31 16.31 -8.12
CA GLU A 282 10.84 15.84 -9.43
C GLU A 282 11.93 14.96 -10.02
N ARG A 283 11.57 13.70 -10.32
CA ARG A 283 12.52 12.70 -10.83
C ARG A 283 12.16 12.27 -12.24
N GLN A 284 13.13 11.72 -12.95
CA GLN A 284 12.82 10.98 -14.19
C GLN A 284 12.30 9.59 -13.81
N PRO A 285 11.23 9.10 -14.46
CA PRO A 285 10.72 7.76 -14.18
C PRO A 285 11.78 6.71 -14.53
N LEU A 286 11.86 5.65 -13.74
CA LEU A 286 12.58 4.45 -14.16
C LEU A 286 11.77 3.80 -15.28
N THR A 287 12.40 3.60 -16.45
CA THR A 287 11.66 3.29 -17.68
C THR A 287 12.33 2.18 -18.48
N ARG A 288 11.52 1.26 -19.05
CA ARG A 288 11.94 0.29 -20.06
C ARG A 288 10.84 0.06 -21.08
N THR A 289 11.21 -0.09 -22.33
CA THR A 289 10.29 -0.56 -23.37
C THR A 289 10.55 -2.05 -23.61
N ILE A 290 9.52 -2.86 -23.39
CA ILE A 290 9.56 -4.32 -23.48
C ILE A 290 8.35 -4.77 -24.29
N ASP A 291 8.59 -5.53 -25.36
CA ASP A 291 7.55 -6.02 -26.28
C ASP A 291 6.59 -4.93 -26.77
N GLY A 292 7.12 -3.75 -27.12
CA GLY A 292 6.34 -2.61 -27.62
C GLY A 292 5.60 -1.80 -26.53
N ARG A 293 5.71 -2.17 -25.27
CA ARG A 293 5.09 -1.51 -24.11
C ARG A 293 6.14 -0.77 -23.31
N THR A 294 5.91 0.52 -23.08
CA THR A 294 6.79 1.32 -22.24
C THR A 294 6.25 1.34 -20.81
N VAL A 295 7.03 0.76 -19.91
CA VAL A 295 6.73 0.73 -18.47
C VAL A 295 7.41 1.90 -17.80
N TYR A 296 6.63 2.78 -17.19
CA TYR A 296 7.06 3.87 -16.33
C TYR A 296 6.76 3.51 -14.89
N THR A 297 7.78 3.56 -14.04
CA THR A 297 7.64 3.20 -12.62
C THR A 297 8.53 4.08 -11.74
N MET A 298 8.42 3.91 -10.42
CA MET A 298 9.16 4.73 -9.47
C MET A 298 10.66 4.43 -9.54
N PRO A 299 11.53 5.45 -9.68
CA PRO A 299 12.98 5.32 -9.52
C PRO A 299 13.36 5.29 -8.04
N ALA A 300 14.66 5.28 -7.74
CA ALA A 300 15.16 5.52 -6.38
C ALA A 300 14.60 6.84 -5.80
N PRO A 301 14.31 6.89 -4.50
CA PRO A 301 14.67 5.95 -3.44
C PRO A 301 13.76 4.71 -3.34
N SER A 302 12.82 4.47 -4.26
CA SER A 302 12.05 3.23 -4.25
C SER A 302 12.72 2.16 -5.12
N ALA A 303 12.85 0.95 -4.58
CA ALA A 303 13.33 -0.22 -5.32
C ALA A 303 12.19 -1.02 -5.98
N GLY A 304 10.92 -0.70 -5.69
CA GLY A 304 9.80 -1.46 -6.23
C GLY A 304 9.72 -1.45 -7.75
N GLY A 305 10.02 -0.29 -8.36
CA GLY A 305 10.10 -0.16 -9.81
C GLY A 305 11.23 -0.96 -10.44
N LEU A 306 12.40 -1.00 -9.80
CA LEU A 306 13.52 -1.83 -10.22
C LEU A 306 13.11 -3.30 -10.26
N MET A 307 12.53 -3.83 -9.19
CA MET A 307 12.10 -5.23 -9.07
C MET A 307 11.09 -5.63 -10.16
N LEU A 308 10.13 -4.74 -10.47
CA LEU A 308 9.17 -4.93 -11.57
C LEU A 308 9.89 -5.02 -12.92
N LEU A 309 10.80 -4.07 -13.21
CA LEU A 309 11.49 -4.01 -14.48
C LEU A 309 12.51 -5.15 -14.66
N GLU A 310 13.18 -5.61 -13.61
CA GLU A 310 14.00 -6.81 -13.65
C GLU A 310 13.21 -8.05 -14.07
N THR A 311 12.02 -8.22 -13.47
CA THR A 311 11.12 -9.34 -13.80
C THR A 311 10.66 -9.28 -15.26
N LEU A 312 10.18 -8.13 -15.70
CA LEU A 312 9.71 -7.94 -17.08
C LEU A 312 10.86 -8.03 -18.10
N SER A 313 12.06 -7.57 -17.75
CA SER A 313 13.25 -7.69 -18.61
C SER A 313 13.71 -9.14 -18.77
N MET A 314 13.51 -10.00 -17.75
CA MET A 314 13.84 -11.43 -17.81
C MET A 314 12.83 -12.24 -18.65
N TYR A 315 11.54 -11.89 -18.54
CA TYR A 315 10.47 -12.75 -19.05
C TYR A 315 9.56 -12.10 -20.08
N GLY A 316 9.74 -10.83 -20.39
CA GLY A 316 8.90 -10.10 -21.34
C GLY A 316 7.61 -9.56 -20.74
N ALA A 317 6.88 -8.81 -21.56
CA ALA A 317 5.63 -8.14 -21.24
C ALA A 317 4.47 -8.54 -22.18
N SER A 318 4.57 -9.70 -22.82
CA SER A 318 3.61 -10.18 -23.84
C SER A 318 3.33 -11.68 -23.70
N LYS A 319 2.32 -12.16 -24.43
CA LYS A 319 1.92 -13.58 -24.46
C LYS A 319 2.99 -14.54 -24.99
N SER A 320 4.07 -14.03 -25.58
CA SER A 320 5.24 -14.82 -26.00
C SER A 320 6.21 -15.15 -24.86
N SER A 321 5.96 -14.67 -23.65
CA SER A 321 6.78 -14.93 -22.46
C SER A 321 6.95 -16.42 -22.19
N ALA A 322 8.17 -16.82 -21.79
CA ALA A 322 8.46 -18.18 -21.34
C ALA A 322 7.69 -18.58 -20.05
N LEU A 323 7.08 -17.64 -19.34
CA LEU A 323 6.20 -17.92 -18.20
C LEU A 323 4.81 -18.45 -18.63
N VAL A 324 4.36 -18.11 -19.84
CA VAL A 324 3.01 -18.48 -20.30
C VAL A 324 2.80 -19.99 -20.40
N PRO A 325 3.70 -20.77 -21.03
CA PRO A 325 3.54 -22.22 -21.09
C PRO A 325 3.68 -22.94 -19.74
N MET A 326 4.18 -22.29 -18.69
CA MET A 326 4.22 -22.86 -17.35
C MET A 326 2.82 -22.92 -16.71
N GLY A 327 1.85 -22.11 -17.19
CA GLY A 327 0.51 -21.99 -16.65
C GLY A 327 0.44 -21.03 -15.45
N PHE A 328 -0.49 -20.08 -15.51
CA PHE A 328 -0.70 -19.11 -14.44
C PHE A 328 -0.99 -19.82 -13.10
N GLY A 329 -0.26 -19.43 -12.05
CA GLY A 329 -0.45 -19.98 -10.71
C GLY A 329 0.05 -21.41 -10.49
N SER A 330 0.66 -22.07 -11.50
CA SER A 330 1.27 -23.38 -11.31
C SER A 330 2.51 -23.33 -10.40
N SER A 331 2.91 -24.47 -9.81
CA SER A 331 4.11 -24.54 -8.97
C SER A 331 5.39 -24.16 -9.75
N ALA A 332 5.48 -24.47 -11.05
CA ALA A 332 6.59 -24.06 -11.90
C ALA A 332 6.65 -22.55 -12.10
N TYR A 333 5.52 -21.92 -12.40
CA TYR A 333 5.38 -20.48 -12.54
C TYR A 333 5.74 -19.75 -11.23
N LEU A 334 5.14 -20.17 -10.11
CA LEU A 334 5.33 -19.52 -8.82
C LEU A 334 6.75 -19.69 -8.27
N HIS A 335 7.38 -20.86 -8.47
CA HIS A 335 8.78 -21.08 -8.13
C HIS A 335 9.72 -20.17 -8.94
N THR A 336 9.53 -20.11 -10.26
CA THR A 336 10.33 -19.22 -11.13
C THR A 336 10.20 -17.77 -10.68
N LEU A 337 8.99 -17.33 -10.36
CA LEU A 337 8.75 -15.98 -9.88
C LEU A 337 9.39 -15.74 -8.50
N ALA A 338 9.34 -16.72 -7.59
CA ALA A 338 10.00 -16.63 -6.29
C ALA A 338 11.52 -16.44 -6.43
N GLU A 339 12.16 -17.17 -7.32
CA GLU A 339 13.59 -17.02 -7.60
C GLU A 339 13.96 -15.62 -8.15
N VAL A 340 13.15 -15.08 -9.06
CA VAL A 340 13.31 -13.70 -9.56
C VAL A 340 13.20 -12.70 -8.42
N LEU A 341 12.16 -12.82 -7.60
CA LEU A 341 11.90 -11.89 -6.48
C LEU A 341 13.03 -11.93 -5.44
N ARG A 342 13.58 -13.10 -5.11
CA ARG A 342 14.77 -13.23 -4.23
C ARG A 342 15.94 -12.43 -4.74
N GLY A 343 16.26 -12.58 -6.01
CA GLY A 343 17.33 -11.81 -6.64
C GLY A 343 17.08 -10.31 -6.61
N ALA A 344 15.85 -9.89 -6.89
CA ALA A 344 15.47 -8.49 -6.87
C ALA A 344 15.52 -7.87 -5.45
N PHE A 345 15.14 -8.62 -4.41
CA PHE A 345 15.32 -8.17 -3.02
C PHE A 345 16.79 -8.10 -2.60
N ALA A 346 17.64 -9.00 -3.10
CA ALA A 346 19.08 -8.91 -2.85
C ALA A 346 19.69 -7.65 -3.50
N ASP A 347 19.25 -7.29 -4.71
CA ASP A 347 19.66 -6.04 -5.35
C ASP A 347 19.11 -4.82 -4.60
N ARG A 348 17.83 -4.81 -4.20
CA ARG A 348 17.27 -3.76 -3.33
C ARG A 348 18.15 -3.51 -2.10
N ALA A 349 18.52 -4.57 -1.40
CA ALA A 349 19.31 -4.45 -0.17
C ALA A 349 20.72 -3.89 -0.42
N ARG A 350 21.31 -4.21 -1.58
CA ARG A 350 22.68 -3.86 -1.92
C ARG A 350 22.84 -2.47 -2.53
N ILE A 351 21.90 -2.04 -3.38
CA ILE A 351 22.09 -0.85 -4.22
C ILE A 351 21.06 0.25 -4.01
N ALA A 352 19.93 -0.02 -3.34
CA ALA A 352 18.91 1.00 -3.17
C ALA A 352 19.25 1.97 -2.02
N GLY A 353 18.97 3.25 -2.23
CA GLY A 353 19.22 4.34 -1.30
C GLY A 353 18.73 5.67 -1.85
N ASP A 354 19.09 6.76 -1.17
CA ASP A 354 18.75 8.13 -1.60
C ASP A 354 19.71 8.60 -2.71
N PRO A 355 19.26 8.79 -3.96
CA PRO A 355 20.11 9.20 -5.06
C PRO A 355 20.59 10.66 -4.93
N ASP A 356 19.92 11.51 -4.12
CA ASP A 356 20.33 12.89 -3.88
C ASP A 356 21.60 12.96 -3.01
N LEU A 357 21.82 11.95 -2.16
CA LEU A 357 22.98 11.86 -1.27
C LEU A 357 24.00 10.81 -1.71
N ASP A 358 23.62 9.95 -2.65
CA ASP A 358 24.45 8.87 -3.18
C ASP A 358 24.22 8.74 -4.70
N PRO A 359 24.89 9.57 -5.51
CA PRO A 359 24.67 9.62 -6.96
C PRO A 359 24.92 8.28 -7.68
N GLY A 360 25.63 7.35 -7.05
CA GLY A 360 25.85 6.00 -7.58
C GLY A 360 24.60 5.11 -7.61
N VAL A 361 23.56 5.47 -6.86
CA VAL A 361 22.33 4.67 -6.78
C VAL A 361 21.62 4.57 -8.13
N ASP A 362 21.46 5.68 -8.85
CA ASP A 362 20.80 5.67 -10.16
C ASP A 362 21.60 4.87 -11.20
N ALA A 363 22.93 5.02 -11.19
CA ALA A 363 23.80 4.23 -12.05
C ALA A 363 23.73 2.73 -11.72
N ALA A 364 23.66 2.37 -10.44
CA ALA A 364 23.50 0.98 -10.00
C ALA A 364 22.15 0.37 -10.44
N PHE A 365 21.05 1.16 -10.41
CA PHE A 365 19.76 0.74 -10.95
C PHE A 365 19.84 0.47 -12.45
N GLN A 366 20.48 1.35 -13.22
CA GLN A 366 20.66 1.12 -14.66
C GLN A 366 21.54 -0.09 -14.94
N ALA A 367 22.60 -0.31 -14.17
CA ALA A 367 23.47 -1.48 -14.28
C ALA A 367 22.73 -2.79 -13.95
N ALA A 368 21.86 -2.80 -12.94
CA ALA A 368 21.02 -3.98 -12.61
C ALA A 368 20.06 -4.36 -13.74
N LEU A 369 19.64 -3.37 -14.54
CA LEU A 369 18.76 -3.55 -15.71
C LEU A 369 19.54 -3.73 -17.02
N ASP A 370 20.89 -3.83 -17.00
CA ASP A 370 21.69 -4.14 -18.17
C ASP A 370 21.31 -5.52 -18.72
N PRO A 371 21.16 -5.67 -20.07
CA PRO A 371 20.74 -6.92 -20.68
C PRO A 371 21.63 -8.12 -20.32
N ALA A 372 22.95 -7.92 -20.21
CA ALA A 372 23.88 -9.00 -19.84
C ALA A 372 23.71 -9.41 -18.38
N GLN A 373 23.48 -8.47 -17.46
CA GLN A 373 23.18 -8.75 -16.05
C GLN A 373 21.84 -9.48 -15.91
N ILE A 374 20.81 -9.03 -16.60
CA ILE A 374 19.49 -9.69 -16.63
C ILE A 374 19.62 -11.12 -17.16
N ALA A 375 20.34 -11.33 -18.26
CA ALA A 375 20.57 -12.67 -18.82
C ALA A 375 21.36 -13.58 -17.86
N ALA A 376 22.41 -13.06 -17.23
CA ALA A 376 23.20 -13.80 -16.26
C ALA A 376 22.38 -14.21 -15.02
N ARG A 377 21.50 -13.34 -14.52
CA ARG A 377 20.60 -13.65 -13.42
C ARG A 377 19.56 -14.70 -13.81
N LYS A 378 18.94 -14.54 -14.98
CA LYS A 378 17.97 -15.51 -15.51
C LYS A 378 18.58 -16.90 -15.62
N ALA A 379 19.83 -17.00 -16.09
CA ALA A 379 20.54 -18.27 -16.26
C ALA A 379 20.82 -19.01 -14.93
N ARG A 380 20.75 -18.33 -13.79
CA ARG A 380 20.90 -18.95 -12.46
C ARG A 380 19.62 -19.61 -11.95
N ILE A 381 18.47 -19.30 -12.53
CA ILE A 381 17.18 -19.83 -12.07
C ILE A 381 17.06 -21.28 -12.52
N GLU A 382 17.04 -22.18 -11.56
CA GLU A 382 16.92 -23.62 -11.77
C GLU A 382 15.47 -24.09 -11.52
N PRO A 383 14.84 -24.89 -12.41
CA PRO A 383 13.43 -25.25 -12.31
C PRO A 383 13.04 -26.04 -11.05
N ASN A 384 14.00 -26.72 -10.42
CA ASN A 384 13.76 -27.63 -9.31
C ASN A 384 14.72 -27.41 -8.13
N LYS A 385 15.28 -26.22 -8.02
CA LYS A 385 16.21 -25.89 -6.94
C LYS A 385 16.03 -24.44 -6.51
N THR A 386 15.90 -24.24 -5.23
CA THR A 386 15.80 -22.92 -4.60
C THR A 386 17.19 -22.43 -4.22
N HIS A 387 17.49 -21.19 -4.57
CA HIS A 387 18.63 -20.47 -4.02
C HIS A 387 18.23 -19.89 -2.66
N SER A 388 19.03 -20.15 -1.62
CA SER A 388 18.79 -19.65 -0.27
C SER A 388 19.61 -18.37 -0.04
N PRO A 389 19.05 -17.19 -0.26
CA PRO A 389 19.69 -15.95 0.12
C PRO A 389 19.42 -15.62 1.58
N VAL A 390 20.16 -14.65 2.06
CA VAL A 390 19.87 -14.00 3.34
C VAL A 390 18.49 -13.34 3.30
N GLU A 391 17.71 -13.54 4.35
CA GLU A 391 16.37 -12.95 4.46
C GLU A 391 16.46 -11.43 4.66
N PHE A 392 15.78 -10.68 3.78
CA PHE A 392 15.61 -9.24 3.92
C PHE A 392 14.47 -8.95 4.89
N LYS A 393 14.76 -8.30 6.02
CA LYS A 393 13.78 -7.89 7.01
C LYS A 393 13.44 -6.42 6.86
N THR A 394 12.15 -6.10 6.84
CA THR A 394 11.64 -4.72 6.80
C THR A 394 10.39 -4.59 7.65
N LYS A 395 10.09 -3.37 8.08
CA LYS A 395 8.91 -3.04 8.91
C LYS A 395 7.75 -2.42 8.13
N GLU A 396 7.91 -2.15 6.86
CA GLU A 396 6.89 -1.52 6.05
C GLU A 396 5.57 -2.31 6.13
N GLN A 397 4.47 -1.72 6.65
CA GLN A 397 3.19 -2.43 6.80
C GLN A 397 1.95 -1.57 6.51
N GLY A 398 2.03 -0.24 6.64
CA GLY A 398 0.92 0.68 6.46
C GLY A 398 1.15 1.60 5.27
N THR A 399 0.27 1.55 4.28
CA THR A 399 0.35 2.35 3.07
C THR A 399 -1.02 2.36 2.42
N SER A 400 -1.37 3.41 1.68
CA SER A 400 -2.52 3.45 0.79
C SER A 400 -2.08 3.72 -0.64
N HIS A 401 -2.78 3.12 -1.60
CA HIS A 401 -2.58 3.40 -3.01
C HIS A 401 -3.87 3.86 -3.66
N LEU A 402 -3.74 4.71 -4.68
CA LEU A 402 -4.85 5.16 -5.49
C LEU A 402 -4.45 5.31 -6.96
N VAL A 403 -5.41 5.07 -7.84
CA VAL A 403 -5.30 5.34 -9.27
C VAL A 403 -6.49 6.16 -9.70
N THR A 404 -6.24 7.24 -10.48
CA THR A 404 -7.29 8.07 -11.09
C THR A 404 -7.04 8.24 -12.58
N ALA A 405 -8.10 8.29 -13.36
CA ALA A 405 -8.08 8.59 -14.79
C ALA A 405 -9.23 9.54 -15.13
N ASP A 406 -8.96 10.59 -15.90
CA ASP A 406 -9.91 11.63 -16.25
C ASP A 406 -10.40 11.56 -17.70
N PRO A 407 -11.44 12.34 -18.08
CA PRO A 407 -11.95 12.37 -19.45
C PRO A 407 -10.96 12.95 -20.48
N PHE A 408 -9.90 13.61 -20.02
CA PHE A 408 -8.87 14.20 -20.87
C PHE A 408 -7.75 13.22 -21.20
N GLY A 409 -7.79 12.01 -20.61
CA GLY A 409 -6.81 10.94 -20.78
C GLY A 409 -5.61 11.03 -19.84
N ASN A 410 -5.61 11.96 -18.86
CA ASN A 410 -4.57 11.99 -17.84
C ASN A 410 -4.79 10.87 -16.83
N VAL A 411 -3.68 10.38 -16.27
CA VAL A 411 -3.67 9.27 -15.32
C VAL A 411 -2.73 9.57 -14.17
N VAL A 412 -3.15 9.29 -12.95
CA VAL A 412 -2.30 9.35 -11.76
C VAL A 412 -2.26 7.98 -11.09
N SER A 413 -1.05 7.52 -10.76
CA SER A 413 -0.79 6.40 -9.87
C SER A 413 -0.02 6.95 -8.67
N LEU A 414 -0.66 7.01 -7.49
CA LEU A 414 -0.14 7.68 -6.30
C LEU A 414 -0.16 6.74 -5.10
N THR A 415 0.97 6.67 -4.41
CA THR A 415 1.10 5.95 -3.14
C THR A 415 1.39 6.95 -2.02
N THR A 416 0.61 6.91 -0.95
CA THR A 416 0.76 7.73 0.26
C THR A 416 0.90 6.84 1.49
N THR A 417 1.71 7.25 2.46
CA THR A 417 2.05 6.40 3.61
C THR A 417 2.37 7.21 4.87
N VAL A 418 2.19 6.58 6.02
CA VAL A 418 2.83 6.95 7.30
C VAL A 418 3.77 5.83 7.76
N ASN A 419 4.12 4.88 6.88
CA ASN A 419 4.88 3.65 7.02
C ASN A 419 4.14 2.57 7.84
N GLY A 420 4.37 2.46 9.13
CA GLY A 420 3.72 1.46 9.98
C GLY A 420 2.30 1.87 10.41
N PRO A 421 1.47 0.93 10.90
CA PRO A 421 0.13 1.25 11.37
C PRO A 421 0.14 2.36 12.44
N PHE A 422 -0.50 3.50 12.14
CA PHE A 422 -0.50 4.73 12.95
C PHE A 422 0.90 5.36 13.15
N GLY A 423 1.81 5.14 12.22
CA GLY A 423 3.13 5.78 12.18
C GLY A 423 3.97 5.58 13.44
N ALA A 424 4.57 6.65 13.93
CA ALA A 424 5.40 6.66 15.14
C ALA A 424 4.60 6.53 16.46
N GLY A 425 3.27 6.38 16.40
CA GLY A 425 2.39 6.43 17.58
C GLY A 425 2.30 7.82 18.18
N LEU A 426 2.45 8.85 17.37
CA LEU A 426 2.43 10.25 17.74
C LEU A 426 1.34 11.00 16.97
N VAL A 427 0.69 11.91 17.65
CA VAL A 427 -0.17 12.95 17.06
C VAL A 427 0.44 14.31 17.36
N ALA A 428 0.45 15.21 16.39
CA ALA A 428 0.94 16.57 16.54
C ALA A 428 -0.05 17.42 17.37
N GLY A 429 0.04 17.35 18.70
CA GLY A 429 -0.84 18.05 19.63
C GLY A 429 -2.32 17.79 19.34
N ASP A 430 -3.11 18.85 19.22
CA ASP A 430 -4.54 18.84 18.89
C ASP A 430 -4.82 19.00 17.39
N SER A 431 -3.83 18.84 16.52
CA SER A 431 -4.01 19.00 15.07
C SER A 431 -4.71 17.82 14.38
N GLY A 432 -4.77 16.66 15.04
CA GLY A 432 -5.25 15.41 14.45
C GLY A 432 -4.28 14.77 13.45
N ILE A 433 -3.10 15.34 13.22
CA ILE A 433 -2.07 14.81 12.31
C ILE A 433 -1.36 13.62 12.97
N VAL A 434 -1.44 12.45 12.37
CA VAL A 434 -0.64 11.28 12.72
C VAL A 434 0.75 11.43 12.12
N ILE A 435 1.80 11.28 12.93
CA ILE A 435 3.20 11.41 12.51
C ILE A 435 3.72 10.06 12.02
N ASN A 436 4.34 10.05 10.85
CA ASN A 436 4.93 8.87 10.24
C ASN A 436 6.08 8.27 11.08
N ASN A 437 6.43 7.01 10.80
CA ASN A 437 7.65 6.35 11.29
C ASN A 437 8.55 5.91 10.13
N GLU A 438 8.64 6.71 9.12
CA GLU A 438 9.26 6.36 7.84
C GLU A 438 10.77 6.05 7.96
N LEU A 439 11.45 6.63 8.95
CA LEU A 439 12.88 6.42 9.14
C LEU A 439 13.22 5.02 9.67
N ASP A 440 12.21 4.23 10.09
CA ASP A 440 12.38 2.79 10.39
C ASP A 440 12.78 1.98 9.13
N ASP A 441 12.61 2.53 7.93
CA ASP A 441 13.01 1.91 6.66
C ASP A 441 14.50 2.05 6.35
N PHE A 442 15.27 2.81 7.14
CA PHE A 442 16.72 2.79 7.03
C PHE A 442 17.29 1.43 7.44
N THR A 443 18.39 1.06 6.80
CA THR A 443 19.11 -0.18 7.07
C THR A 443 20.16 0.05 8.15
N ALA A 444 20.19 -0.77 9.20
CA ALA A 444 21.24 -0.76 10.20
C ALA A 444 22.58 -1.23 9.59
N ALA A 445 23.68 -0.71 10.10
CA ALA A 445 25.02 -1.05 9.59
C ALA A 445 25.29 -2.56 9.61
N ASP A 446 24.86 -3.28 10.65
CA ASP A 446 25.05 -4.73 10.75
C ASP A 446 24.17 -5.50 9.77
N ASP A 447 22.94 -5.06 9.50
CA ASP A 447 22.05 -5.68 8.51
C ASP A 447 22.59 -5.46 7.09
N ALA A 448 23.17 -4.29 6.81
CA ALA A 448 23.78 -3.99 5.50
C ALA A 448 24.98 -4.88 5.17
N LYS A 449 25.80 -5.23 6.17
CA LYS A 449 26.96 -6.14 5.99
C LYS A 449 26.58 -7.52 5.49
N VAL A 450 25.40 -8.01 5.90
CA VAL A 450 24.88 -9.32 5.48
C VAL A 450 24.64 -9.38 3.97
N PHE A 451 24.33 -8.24 3.35
CA PHE A 451 24.15 -8.11 1.89
C PHE A 451 25.43 -7.62 1.17
N GLY A 452 26.59 -7.64 1.87
CA GLY A 452 27.87 -7.24 1.31
C GLY A 452 28.05 -5.72 1.15
N ALA A 453 27.18 -4.90 1.75
CA ALA A 453 27.32 -3.46 1.72
C ALA A 453 28.37 -2.99 2.73
N LYS A 454 29.28 -2.08 2.28
CA LYS A 454 30.27 -1.43 3.15
C LYS A 454 29.62 -0.21 3.84
N ASP A 455 30.11 0.14 5.02
CA ASP A 455 29.75 1.36 5.75
C ASP A 455 28.22 1.61 5.92
N GLY A 456 27.44 0.54 6.11
CA GLY A 456 25.99 0.61 6.27
C GLY A 456 25.21 0.72 4.95
N GLY A 457 25.90 0.68 3.80
CA GLY A 457 25.27 0.72 2.48
C GLY A 457 24.63 2.08 2.12
N PRO A 458 23.99 2.15 0.92
CA PRO A 458 23.38 3.40 0.46
C PRO A 458 22.14 3.81 1.27
N ASN A 459 21.46 2.88 1.94
CA ASN A 459 20.28 3.15 2.78
C ASN A 459 20.58 3.33 4.27
N ARG A 460 21.79 3.79 4.63
CA ARG A 460 22.13 4.06 6.04
C ARG A 460 21.46 5.32 6.58
N PRO A 461 21.12 5.38 7.88
CA PRO A 461 20.63 6.59 8.53
C PRO A 461 21.65 7.74 8.46
N ARG A 462 21.29 8.86 7.87
CA ARG A 462 22.12 10.07 7.78
C ARG A 462 21.27 11.33 7.62
N PRO A 463 21.81 12.51 7.92
CA PRO A 463 21.09 13.78 7.80
C PRO A 463 20.44 13.97 6.45
N ARG A 464 19.19 14.40 6.45
CA ARG A 464 18.38 14.76 5.27
C ARG A 464 18.15 13.63 4.27
N ALA A 465 18.56 12.40 4.56
CA ALA A 465 18.35 11.24 3.68
C ALA A 465 16.86 10.85 3.63
N ARG A 466 16.44 10.38 2.46
CA ARG A 466 15.18 9.65 2.25
C ARG A 466 15.44 8.14 2.41
N PRO A 467 14.72 7.45 3.30
CA PRO A 467 14.87 6.00 3.41
C PRO A 467 14.33 5.31 2.15
N VAL A 468 14.89 4.15 1.86
CA VAL A 468 14.44 3.28 0.77
C VAL A 468 12.96 2.90 0.94
N SER A 469 12.26 2.76 -0.17
CA SER A 469 10.87 2.31 -0.25
C SER A 469 10.71 1.07 -1.13
N SER A 470 9.55 0.42 -0.99
CA SER A 470 9.06 -0.63 -1.92
C SER A 470 7.81 -0.19 -2.69
N MET A 471 7.34 1.06 -2.53
CA MET A 471 6.19 1.59 -3.24
C MET A 471 6.44 1.58 -4.75
N THR A 472 5.49 1.06 -5.51
CA THR A 472 5.64 0.76 -6.94
C THR A 472 4.50 1.37 -7.76
N PRO A 473 4.21 2.69 -7.65
CA PRO A 473 3.30 3.30 -8.60
C PRO A 473 3.82 3.10 -10.01
N THR A 474 2.96 2.65 -10.92
CA THR A 474 3.34 2.23 -12.27
C THR A 474 2.28 2.65 -13.28
N ILE A 475 2.72 3.12 -14.45
CA ILE A 475 1.89 3.40 -15.63
C ILE A 475 2.55 2.72 -16.83
N ILE A 476 1.78 1.93 -17.58
CA ILE A 476 2.24 1.24 -18.78
C ILE A 476 1.53 1.85 -19.99
N VAL A 477 2.33 2.20 -20.98
CA VAL A 477 1.89 2.87 -22.22
C VAL A 477 2.20 1.99 -23.43
N GLU A 478 1.27 1.90 -24.35
CA GLU A 478 1.43 1.24 -25.64
C GLU A 478 0.92 2.19 -26.71
N ASN A 479 1.73 2.41 -27.77
CA ASN A 479 1.41 3.37 -28.85
C ASN A 479 1.05 4.78 -28.34
N GLY A 480 1.80 5.29 -27.38
CA GLY A 480 1.62 6.63 -26.82
C GLY A 480 0.43 6.79 -25.87
N ALA A 481 -0.32 5.73 -25.56
CA ALA A 481 -1.49 5.83 -24.69
C ALA A 481 -1.46 4.80 -23.53
N PRO A 482 -1.96 5.16 -22.33
CA PRO A 482 -2.02 4.24 -21.20
C PRO A 482 -2.83 2.99 -21.51
N ILE A 483 -2.32 1.83 -21.10
CA ILE A 483 -3.03 0.55 -21.14
C ILE A 483 -3.25 -0.03 -19.76
N LEU A 484 -2.42 0.39 -18.79
CA LEU A 484 -2.47 -0.10 -17.41
C LEU A 484 -1.86 0.94 -16.47
N ALA A 485 -2.55 1.23 -15.37
CA ALA A 485 -2.02 1.99 -14.25
C ALA A 485 -2.34 1.24 -12.96
N LEU A 486 -1.34 1.04 -12.10
CA LEU A 486 -1.51 0.27 -10.88
C LEU A 486 -0.44 0.62 -9.85
N GLY A 487 -0.69 0.17 -8.65
CA GLY A 487 0.24 0.16 -7.53
C GLY A 487 -0.41 -0.49 -6.33
N GLY A 488 0.20 -0.35 -5.16
CA GLY A 488 -0.33 -1.05 -4.01
C GLY A 488 0.16 -0.53 -2.68
N SER A 489 -0.30 -1.20 -1.65
CA SER A 489 0.04 -0.99 -0.24
C SER A 489 0.50 -2.32 0.38
N GLY A 490 1.23 -2.25 1.53
CA GLY A 490 1.65 -3.45 2.26
C GLY A 490 3.16 -3.69 2.31
N GLY A 491 3.95 -2.61 2.35
CA GLY A 491 5.40 -2.67 2.50
C GLY A 491 6.11 -3.41 1.36
N PRO A 492 7.05 -4.33 1.63
CA PRO A 492 7.79 -5.04 0.58
C PRO A 492 6.89 -5.90 -0.31
N ARG A 493 5.69 -6.29 0.18
CA ARG A 493 4.69 -7.00 -0.62
C ARG A 493 4.08 -6.15 -1.73
N ILE A 494 4.26 -4.84 -1.70
CA ILE A 494 3.84 -3.94 -2.78
C ILE A 494 4.52 -4.36 -4.09
N ALA A 495 5.85 -4.43 -4.09
CA ALA A 495 6.61 -4.76 -5.28
C ALA A 495 6.25 -6.16 -5.83
N THR A 496 6.12 -7.16 -4.94
CA THR A 496 5.75 -8.52 -5.36
C THR A 496 4.32 -8.61 -5.86
N GLY A 497 3.37 -7.90 -5.23
CA GLY A 497 1.98 -7.87 -5.66
C GLY A 497 1.79 -7.15 -6.99
N VAL A 498 2.39 -5.97 -7.15
CA VAL A 498 2.35 -5.19 -8.40
C VAL A 498 2.96 -5.99 -9.55
N THR A 499 4.09 -6.68 -9.32
CA THR A 499 4.71 -7.54 -10.32
C THR A 499 3.77 -8.67 -10.75
N GLN A 500 3.18 -9.41 -9.80
CA GLN A 500 2.25 -10.50 -10.11
C GLN A 500 1.00 -10.03 -10.86
N ALA A 501 0.39 -8.92 -10.43
CA ALA A 501 -0.77 -8.36 -11.10
C ALA A 501 -0.44 -7.85 -12.52
N THR A 502 0.75 -7.26 -12.70
CA THR A 502 1.22 -6.83 -14.02
C THR A 502 1.41 -8.03 -14.96
N LEU A 503 2.07 -9.10 -14.49
CA LEU A 503 2.24 -10.33 -15.27
C LEU A 503 0.89 -10.97 -15.60
N ALA A 504 -0.04 -11.06 -14.63
CA ALA A 504 -1.39 -11.58 -14.84
C ALA A 504 -2.12 -10.83 -15.97
N ARG A 505 -2.02 -9.50 -15.99
CA ARG A 505 -2.65 -8.67 -17.01
C ARG A 505 -1.96 -8.79 -18.36
N LEU A 506 -0.63 -8.64 -18.42
CA LEU A 506 0.10 -8.53 -19.68
C LEU A 506 0.34 -9.88 -20.38
N LEU A 507 0.58 -10.95 -19.61
CA LEU A 507 0.92 -12.26 -20.16
C LEU A 507 -0.31 -13.15 -20.35
N PHE A 508 -1.26 -13.09 -19.41
CA PHE A 508 -2.41 -13.99 -19.38
C PHE A 508 -3.74 -13.30 -19.71
N ASP A 509 -3.73 -11.96 -19.90
CA ASP A 509 -4.89 -11.14 -20.25
C ASP A 509 -6.07 -11.29 -19.29
N LEU A 510 -5.75 -11.52 -18.01
CA LEU A 510 -6.78 -11.63 -16.99
C LEU A 510 -7.50 -10.30 -16.79
N ASP A 511 -8.79 -10.39 -16.43
CA ASP A 511 -9.56 -9.23 -16.00
C ASP A 511 -8.88 -8.49 -14.83
N PRO A 512 -8.93 -7.15 -14.75
CA PRO A 512 -8.29 -6.39 -13.67
C PRO A 512 -8.64 -6.87 -12.26
N MET A 513 -9.90 -7.27 -12.02
CA MET A 513 -10.27 -7.82 -10.72
C MET A 513 -9.59 -9.17 -10.46
N ALA A 514 -9.54 -10.04 -11.44
CA ALA A 514 -8.81 -11.31 -11.35
C ALA A 514 -7.31 -11.07 -11.15
N CYS A 515 -6.71 -10.04 -11.80
CA CYS A 515 -5.30 -9.69 -11.63
C CYS A 515 -4.94 -9.29 -10.19
N ILE A 516 -5.83 -8.62 -9.46
CA ILE A 516 -5.52 -8.11 -8.12
C ILE A 516 -6.04 -8.99 -6.99
N SER A 517 -7.04 -9.83 -7.24
CA SER A 517 -7.65 -10.71 -6.23
C SER A 517 -7.07 -12.12 -6.18
N HIS A 518 -6.32 -12.56 -7.21
CA HIS A 518 -5.76 -13.92 -7.21
C HIS A 518 -4.86 -14.19 -6.00
N PRO A 519 -4.76 -15.44 -5.57
CA PRO A 519 -3.82 -15.84 -4.52
C PRO A 519 -2.38 -15.51 -4.89
N ARG A 520 -1.64 -14.87 -4.00
CA ARG A 520 -0.29 -14.36 -4.24
C ARG A 520 0.76 -15.08 -3.44
N VAL A 521 2.00 -14.94 -3.89
CA VAL A 521 3.19 -15.36 -3.15
C VAL A 521 4.06 -14.16 -2.83
N HIS A 522 4.84 -14.27 -1.75
CA HIS A 522 5.84 -13.28 -1.39
C HIS A 522 7.09 -13.98 -0.86
N THR A 523 8.25 -13.53 -1.28
CA THR A 523 9.52 -13.90 -0.66
C THR A 523 10.49 -12.73 -0.74
N SER A 524 11.23 -12.54 0.32
CA SER A 524 12.39 -11.64 0.39
C SER A 524 13.65 -12.39 0.84
N GLY A 525 13.58 -13.72 0.90
CA GLY A 525 14.64 -14.55 1.41
C GLY A 525 14.35 -16.05 1.34
N ALA A 526 14.71 -16.79 2.39
CA ALA A 526 14.60 -18.24 2.40
C ALA A 526 13.15 -18.77 2.40
N THR A 527 12.22 -18.04 3.02
CA THR A 527 10.82 -18.46 3.14
C THR A 527 9.99 -17.93 1.98
N LEU A 528 9.21 -18.80 1.36
CA LEU A 528 8.15 -18.45 0.42
C LEU A 528 6.81 -18.43 1.16
N TYR A 529 6.30 -17.22 1.39
CA TYR A 529 4.97 -17.00 1.94
C TYR A 529 3.93 -17.16 0.84
N VAL A 530 2.89 -17.91 1.11
CA VAL A 530 1.83 -18.20 0.14
C VAL A 530 0.46 -17.87 0.72
N ASP A 531 -0.45 -17.34 -0.10
CA ASP A 531 -1.86 -17.24 0.27
C ASP A 531 -2.43 -18.64 0.56
N PRO A 532 -3.22 -18.84 1.64
CA PRO A 532 -3.83 -20.14 1.96
C PRO A 532 -4.76 -20.66 0.86
N GLU A 533 -5.24 -19.79 -0.03
CA GLU A 533 -6.09 -20.17 -1.18
C GLU A 533 -5.31 -20.82 -2.32
N ILE A 534 -3.96 -20.80 -2.29
CA ILE A 534 -3.15 -21.56 -3.26
C ILE A 534 -3.39 -23.06 -3.02
N ALA A 535 -3.76 -23.77 -4.07
CA ALA A 535 -4.14 -25.17 -4.02
C ALA A 535 -3.05 -26.07 -3.39
N VAL A 536 -3.45 -27.12 -2.71
CA VAL A 536 -2.53 -27.98 -1.94
C VAL A 536 -1.48 -28.64 -2.83
N ASP A 537 -1.88 -29.13 -4.00
CA ASP A 537 -0.98 -29.74 -5.00
C ASP A 537 0.07 -28.74 -5.53
N VAL A 538 -0.31 -27.47 -5.70
CA VAL A 538 0.63 -26.41 -6.07
C VAL A 538 1.63 -26.17 -4.93
N ARG A 539 1.18 -26.08 -3.67
CA ARG A 539 2.07 -25.94 -2.50
C ARG A 539 3.03 -27.12 -2.36
N ASP A 540 2.55 -28.34 -2.59
CA ASP A 540 3.39 -29.54 -2.57
C ASP A 540 4.38 -29.54 -3.74
N GLY A 541 3.96 -29.10 -4.93
CA GLY A 541 4.81 -28.89 -6.07
C GLY A 541 5.91 -27.83 -5.82
N LEU A 542 5.63 -26.78 -5.03
CA LEU A 542 6.63 -25.81 -4.61
C LEU A 542 7.64 -26.43 -3.64
N ARG A 543 7.18 -27.20 -2.64
CA ARG A 543 8.08 -27.93 -1.71
C ARG A 543 8.99 -28.91 -2.45
N ALA A 544 8.45 -29.63 -3.44
CA ALA A 544 9.22 -30.55 -4.28
C ALA A 544 10.30 -29.85 -5.12
N ARG A 545 10.17 -28.52 -5.37
CA ARG A 545 11.18 -27.67 -6.01
C ARG A 545 12.17 -27.06 -5.03
N GLY A 546 12.12 -27.43 -3.75
CA GLY A 546 13.02 -26.97 -2.70
C GLY A 546 12.54 -25.70 -1.96
N GLU A 547 11.31 -25.23 -2.18
CA GLU A 547 10.78 -24.05 -1.49
C GLU A 547 10.43 -24.35 -0.03
N THR A 548 10.82 -23.47 0.88
CA THR A 548 10.33 -23.45 2.25
C THR A 548 9.01 -22.69 2.29
N VAL A 549 7.91 -23.41 2.09
CA VAL A 549 6.56 -22.83 1.97
C VAL A 549 5.94 -22.61 3.34
N LYS A 550 5.46 -21.38 3.59
CA LYS A 550 4.72 -20.99 4.78
C LYS A 550 3.40 -20.32 4.38
N ASP A 551 2.30 -20.81 4.93
CA ASP A 551 0.99 -20.19 4.75
C ASP A 551 0.95 -18.86 5.50
N GLU A 552 0.42 -17.83 4.85
CA GLU A 552 0.16 -16.53 5.44
C GLU A 552 -1.27 -16.09 5.09
N PRO A 553 -2.21 -16.08 6.05
CA PRO A 553 -3.63 -15.81 5.80
C PRO A 553 -3.93 -14.45 5.21
N PHE A 554 -3.04 -13.49 5.39
CA PHE A 554 -3.16 -12.15 4.86
C PHE A 554 -1.81 -11.67 4.36
N GLN A 555 -1.70 -11.48 3.06
CA GLN A 555 -0.44 -11.03 2.46
C GLN A 555 -0.10 -9.56 2.75
N GLY A 556 -0.99 -8.84 3.45
CA GLY A 556 -0.78 -7.45 3.86
C GLY A 556 -0.66 -6.46 2.69
N SER A 557 -0.89 -6.91 1.46
CA SER A 557 -0.78 -6.10 0.25
C SER A 557 -2.12 -5.96 -0.44
N ALA A 558 -2.58 -4.74 -0.63
CA ALA A 558 -3.75 -4.42 -1.43
C ALA A 558 -3.36 -3.58 -2.64
N LEU A 559 -3.93 -3.91 -3.79
CA LEU A 559 -3.61 -3.29 -5.07
C LEU A 559 -4.80 -2.47 -5.58
N GLN A 560 -4.47 -1.42 -6.32
CA GLN A 560 -5.43 -0.60 -7.06
C GLN A 560 -5.02 -0.59 -8.52
N MET A 561 -6.00 -0.74 -9.44
CA MET A 561 -5.72 -0.89 -10.86
C MET A 561 -6.77 -0.20 -11.71
N ILE A 562 -6.33 0.50 -12.75
CA ILE A 562 -7.16 0.87 -13.90
C ILE A 562 -6.49 0.32 -15.16
N ALA A 563 -7.24 -0.42 -15.97
CA ALA A 563 -6.82 -0.91 -17.28
C ALA A 563 -7.70 -0.35 -18.38
N TRP A 564 -7.14 -0.20 -19.58
CA TRP A 564 -7.86 0.27 -20.76
C TRP A 564 -8.12 -0.91 -21.69
N GLN A 565 -9.38 -1.13 -22.01
CA GLN A 565 -9.80 -2.06 -23.05
C GLN A 565 -10.13 -1.26 -24.31
N ARG A 566 -9.41 -1.52 -25.38
CA ARG A 566 -9.59 -0.85 -26.67
C ARG A 566 -10.20 -1.82 -27.68
N ALA A 567 -11.19 -1.36 -28.42
CA ALA A 567 -11.75 -2.07 -29.54
C ALA A 567 -11.67 -1.17 -30.80
N PRO A 568 -11.43 -1.72 -32.01
CA PRO A 568 -11.40 -0.94 -33.23
C PRO A 568 -12.68 -0.12 -33.41
N GLY A 569 -12.53 1.19 -33.68
CA GLY A 569 -13.65 2.09 -33.93
C GLY A 569 -14.50 2.50 -32.73
N ALA A 570 -14.13 2.07 -31.51
CA ALA A 570 -14.81 2.45 -30.26
C ALA A 570 -13.89 3.22 -29.31
N PRO A 571 -14.43 4.18 -28.52
CA PRO A 571 -13.65 4.81 -27.46
C PRO A 571 -13.21 3.75 -26.44
N PRO A 572 -12.03 3.95 -25.79
CA PRO A 572 -11.53 3.00 -24.82
C PRO A 572 -12.49 2.86 -23.64
N LYS A 573 -12.62 1.64 -23.14
CA LYS A 573 -13.34 1.32 -21.91
C LYS A 573 -12.35 1.31 -20.75
N LEU A 574 -12.69 1.97 -19.67
CA LEU A 574 -11.94 1.97 -18.42
C LEU A 574 -12.43 0.82 -17.55
N LEU A 575 -11.52 -0.05 -17.14
CA LEU A 575 -11.77 -1.15 -16.22
C LEU A 575 -11.05 -0.83 -14.93
N SER A 576 -11.79 -0.48 -13.87
CA SER A 576 -11.25 -0.10 -12.57
C SER A 576 -11.45 -1.24 -11.58
N ALA A 577 -10.41 -1.59 -10.83
CA ALA A 577 -10.47 -2.66 -9.82
C ALA A 577 -9.74 -2.27 -8.54
N SER A 578 -10.32 -2.64 -7.39
CA SER A 578 -9.78 -2.42 -6.06
C SER A 578 -9.66 -3.76 -5.31
N ASP A 579 -8.54 -3.98 -4.66
CA ASP A 579 -8.25 -5.23 -3.93
C ASP A 579 -9.22 -5.42 -2.75
N PRO A 580 -9.91 -6.56 -2.68
CA PRO A 580 -10.86 -6.83 -1.60
C PRO A 580 -10.19 -6.99 -0.22
N ARG A 581 -8.88 -7.21 -0.16
CA ARG A 581 -8.14 -7.44 1.10
C ARG A 581 -8.18 -6.26 2.07
N LYS A 582 -8.34 -5.03 1.57
CA LYS A 582 -8.50 -3.82 2.41
C LYS A 582 -9.89 -3.19 2.33
N ALA A 583 -10.87 -3.89 1.77
CA ALA A 583 -12.20 -3.35 1.53
C ALA A 583 -12.17 -2.03 0.73
N GLY A 584 -11.24 -1.90 -0.20
CA GLY A 584 -11.14 -0.79 -1.13
C GLY A 584 -12.32 -0.74 -2.11
N PHE A 585 -12.39 0.31 -2.89
CA PHE A 585 -13.49 0.54 -3.81
C PHE A 585 -13.00 1.07 -5.17
N ALA A 586 -13.57 0.53 -6.23
CA ALA A 586 -13.37 1.00 -7.58
C ALA A 586 -14.68 1.55 -8.14
N ALA A 587 -14.60 2.67 -8.87
CA ALA A 587 -15.74 3.23 -9.58
C ALA A 587 -15.29 3.88 -10.89
N ALA A 588 -16.20 3.90 -11.86
CA ALA A 588 -15.98 4.49 -13.19
C ALA A 588 -17.29 5.09 -13.73
N ARG A 589 -17.17 6.06 -14.62
CA ARG A 589 -18.29 6.73 -15.30
C ARG A 589 -18.10 6.74 -16.80
#